data_e69ad2bcf5c35ce7b8dff82248925247
#
_entry.id   e69ad2bcf5c35ce7b8dff82248925247
#
_cell.length_a   1.000
_cell.length_b   1.000
_cell.length_c   1.000
_cell.angle_alpha   90.00
_cell.angle_beta   90.00
_cell.angle_gamma   90.00
#
_symmetry.space_group_name_H-M   'P 1'
#
loop_
_entity.id
_entity.type
_entity.pdbx_description
1 polymer ?
#
loop_
_entity_poly.entity_id
_entity_poly.type
_entity_poly.pdbx_seq_one_letter_code
_entity_poly.pdbx_strand_id
1 'polypeptide(L)'
;MTLLVISPDYASHYGPLAVVARSAQEGGRRVVVATGHSLQSRVKAEGFEWRELNLAASSNSGVVTRDASIERFLTATRQGPLDTIRYQAMQRQIDLLWEPERVVDSITSLYRDLEPDEVLVDHVSFGSTLAMYAIGGSFMTLVPGHPSQLPVGKERY
;
A
#
# COMPACT_ATOMS: atom_id res chain seq x y z
N MET A 1 1.21 19.31 -13.11
CA MET A 1 0.38 18.60 -12.10
C MET A 1 1.10 17.35 -11.65
N THR A 2 1.18 17.12 -10.35
CA THR A 2 1.89 15.99 -9.73
C THR A 2 0.87 14.98 -9.15
N LEU A 3 0.96 13.72 -9.56
CA LEU A 3 0.26 12.60 -8.96
C LEU A 3 1.21 11.87 -7.99
N LEU A 4 0.85 11.81 -6.72
CA LEU A 4 1.50 10.95 -5.74
C LEU A 4 0.75 9.62 -5.65
N VAL A 5 1.46 8.52 -5.88
CA VAL A 5 0.92 7.14 -5.75
C VAL A 5 1.54 6.50 -4.51
N ILE A 6 0.71 6.08 -3.57
CA ILE A 6 1.15 5.41 -2.34
C ILE A 6 0.78 3.94 -2.42
N SER A 7 1.79 3.07 -2.37
CA SER A 7 1.66 1.63 -2.47
C SER A 7 2.39 0.91 -1.34
N PRO A 8 1.78 -0.13 -0.74
CA PRO A 8 2.56 -1.07 0.06
C PRO A 8 3.64 -1.73 -0.81
N ASP A 9 4.68 -2.24 -0.15
CA ASP A 9 5.85 -2.84 -0.81
C ASP A 9 5.58 -4.27 -1.32
N TYR A 10 4.46 -4.42 -2.08
CA TYR A 10 3.99 -5.67 -2.66
C TYR A 10 3.74 -5.51 -4.15
N ALA A 11 4.35 -6.34 -4.98
CA ALA A 11 4.21 -6.29 -6.44
C ALA A 11 2.76 -6.43 -6.93
N SER A 12 1.93 -7.21 -6.21
CA SER A 12 0.51 -7.40 -6.52
C SER A 12 -0.34 -6.16 -6.28
N HIS A 13 0.04 -5.31 -5.31
CA HIS A 13 -0.64 -4.04 -5.00
C HIS A 13 -0.15 -2.91 -5.88
N TYR A 14 1.16 -2.86 -6.11
CA TYR A 14 1.76 -1.86 -6.99
C TYR A 14 1.31 -1.99 -8.46
N GLY A 15 1.16 -3.22 -8.98
CA GLY A 15 0.82 -3.45 -10.39
C GLY A 15 -0.41 -2.68 -10.88
N PRO A 16 -1.58 -2.80 -10.24
CA PRO A 16 -2.78 -2.03 -10.60
C PRO A 16 -2.59 -0.51 -10.52
N LEU A 17 -1.88 -0.04 -9.48
CA LEU A 17 -1.56 1.39 -9.32
C LEU A 17 -0.65 1.89 -10.44
N ALA A 18 0.31 1.08 -10.89
CA ALA A 18 1.23 1.43 -11.97
C ALA A 18 0.50 1.64 -13.30
N VAL A 19 -0.61 0.94 -13.55
CA VAL A 19 -1.43 1.14 -14.75
C VAL A 19 -2.04 2.55 -14.76
N VAL A 20 -2.62 2.98 -13.63
CA VAL A 20 -3.18 4.34 -13.48
C VAL A 20 -2.07 5.38 -13.54
N ALA A 21 -0.94 5.12 -12.87
CA ALA A 21 0.24 5.99 -12.89
C ALA A 21 0.76 6.23 -14.31
N ARG A 22 0.83 5.19 -15.13
CA ARG A 22 1.26 5.27 -16.54
C ARG A 22 0.32 6.12 -17.36
N SER A 23 -0.99 5.91 -17.25
CA SER A 23 -1.98 6.73 -17.95
C SER A 23 -1.88 8.22 -17.56
N ALA A 24 -1.64 8.51 -16.28
CA ALA A 24 -1.41 9.88 -15.83
C ALA A 24 -0.12 10.49 -16.43
N GLN A 25 0.96 9.70 -16.48
CA GLN A 25 2.24 10.13 -17.06
C GLN A 25 2.12 10.38 -18.57
N GLU A 26 1.43 9.50 -19.31
CA GLU A 26 1.13 9.68 -20.74
C GLU A 26 0.28 10.93 -20.99
N GLY A 27 -0.57 11.32 -20.03
CA GLY A 27 -1.29 12.57 -20.00
C GLY A 27 -0.43 13.81 -19.62
N GLY A 28 0.90 13.66 -19.55
CA GLY A 28 1.84 14.76 -19.26
C GLY A 28 1.97 15.13 -17.78
N ARG A 29 1.53 14.27 -16.86
CA ARG A 29 1.64 14.52 -15.42
C ARG A 29 2.97 14.00 -14.87
N ARG A 30 3.54 14.70 -13.90
CA ARG A 30 4.62 14.15 -13.08
C ARG A 30 4.04 13.09 -12.17
N VAL A 31 4.63 11.91 -12.16
CA VAL A 31 4.20 10.80 -11.29
C VAL A 31 5.31 10.46 -10.32
N VAL A 32 4.98 10.46 -9.03
CA VAL A 32 5.86 10.05 -7.94
C VAL A 32 5.23 8.84 -7.26
N VAL A 33 5.98 7.76 -7.16
CA VAL A 33 5.54 6.53 -6.48
C VAL A 33 6.28 6.41 -5.16
N ALA A 34 5.51 6.43 -4.07
CA ALA A 34 6.00 6.21 -2.71
C ALA A 34 5.70 4.77 -2.29
N THR A 35 6.75 3.99 -2.08
CA THR A 35 6.68 2.57 -1.70
C THR A 35 8.01 2.13 -1.09
N GLY A 36 8.02 0.91 -0.53
CA GLY A 36 9.22 0.37 0.09
C GLY A 36 10.35 0.09 -0.90
N HIS A 37 11.50 -0.24 -0.34
CA HIS A 37 12.74 -0.40 -1.08
C HIS A 37 12.73 -1.56 -2.10
N SER A 38 11.95 -2.63 -1.85
CA SER A 38 11.94 -3.80 -2.73
C SER A 38 11.39 -3.49 -4.13
N LEU A 39 10.52 -2.50 -4.24
CA LEU A 39 9.95 -2.06 -5.51
C LEU A 39 10.73 -0.93 -6.21
N GLN A 40 11.77 -0.37 -5.58
CA GLN A 40 12.54 0.76 -6.13
C GLN A 40 13.00 0.54 -7.57
N SER A 41 13.66 -0.59 -7.82
CA SER A 41 14.22 -0.90 -9.14
C SER A 41 13.12 -1.02 -10.19
N ARG A 42 11.99 -1.60 -9.83
CA ARG A 42 10.84 -1.74 -10.72
C ARG A 42 10.19 -0.40 -11.04
N VAL A 43 9.94 0.43 -10.02
CA VAL A 43 9.36 1.77 -10.20
C VAL A 43 10.22 2.63 -11.13
N LYS A 44 11.54 2.61 -10.91
CA LYS A 44 12.49 3.34 -11.76
C LYS A 44 12.57 2.80 -13.18
N ALA A 45 12.55 1.48 -13.36
CA ALA A 45 12.55 0.84 -14.68
C ALA A 45 11.27 1.15 -15.47
N GLU A 46 10.14 1.37 -14.78
CA GLU A 46 8.88 1.80 -15.38
C GLU A 46 8.82 3.32 -15.67
N GLY A 47 9.90 4.07 -15.35
CA GLY A 47 10.04 5.49 -15.67
C GLY A 47 9.40 6.44 -14.67
N PHE A 48 9.04 5.97 -13.47
CA PHE A 48 8.46 6.81 -12.43
C PHE A 48 9.52 7.33 -11.44
N GLU A 49 9.26 8.49 -10.85
CA GLU A 49 10.03 8.97 -9.71
C GLU A 49 9.69 8.13 -8.48
N TRP A 50 10.71 7.60 -7.79
CA TRP A 50 10.52 6.79 -6.58
C TRP A 50 10.86 7.59 -5.33
N ARG A 51 10.02 7.44 -4.30
CA ARG A 51 10.29 7.90 -2.92
C ARG A 51 10.14 6.72 -1.98
N GLU A 52 11.08 6.60 -1.04
CA GLU A 52 11.00 5.56 -0.01
C GLU A 52 9.87 5.86 0.96
N LEU A 53 9.01 4.86 1.17
CA LEU A 53 7.94 4.89 2.15
C LEU A 53 7.71 3.50 2.71
N ASN A 54 8.01 3.33 3.99
CA ASN A 54 7.81 2.07 4.70
C ASN A 54 6.47 2.09 5.42
N LEU A 55 5.58 1.18 5.04
CA LEU A 55 4.20 1.06 5.55
C LEU A 55 3.99 -0.22 6.38
N ALA A 56 5.00 -1.06 6.52
CA ALA A 56 4.97 -2.31 7.26
C ALA A 56 6.35 -2.64 7.84
N ALA A 57 6.39 -3.51 8.85
CA ALA A 57 7.63 -3.95 9.51
C ALA A 57 8.58 -4.74 8.59
N SER A 58 8.05 -5.35 7.55
CA SER A 58 8.84 -6.12 6.56
C SER A 58 8.35 -5.84 5.14
N SER A 59 9.29 -5.72 4.21
CA SER A 59 8.97 -5.78 2.78
C SER A 59 8.69 -7.24 2.42
N ASN A 60 7.54 -7.51 1.83
CA ASN A 60 7.28 -8.82 1.26
C ASN A 60 7.77 -8.85 -0.17
N SER A 61 9.00 -9.32 -0.35
CA SER A 61 9.64 -9.45 -1.66
C SER A 61 8.99 -10.50 -2.58
N GLY A 62 7.91 -11.14 -2.14
CA GLY A 62 7.29 -12.27 -2.84
C GLY A 62 8.15 -13.53 -2.81
N VAL A 63 9.34 -13.48 -2.26
CA VAL A 63 10.20 -14.63 -2.04
C VAL A 63 9.89 -15.19 -0.66
N VAL A 64 9.41 -16.42 -0.64
CA VAL A 64 9.21 -17.19 0.60
C VAL A 64 10.59 -17.44 1.22
N THR A 65 11.05 -16.51 2.04
CA THR A 65 12.23 -16.76 2.88
C THR A 65 11.81 -17.71 3.99
N ARG A 66 12.65 -18.70 4.27
CA ARG A 66 12.48 -19.60 5.44
C ARG A 66 12.76 -18.79 6.71
N ASP A 67 11.78 -18.08 7.17
CA ASP A 67 11.83 -17.37 8.44
C ASP A 67 10.87 -18.02 9.47
N ALA A 68 10.97 -17.57 10.70
CA ALA A 68 10.13 -18.08 11.79
C ALA A 68 8.63 -17.82 11.59
N SER A 69 8.24 -16.92 10.64
CA SER A 69 6.85 -16.61 10.33
C SER A 69 6.21 -17.74 9.54
N ILE A 70 6.94 -18.35 8.60
CA ILE A 70 6.49 -19.48 7.80
C ILE A 70 6.31 -20.71 8.68
N GLU A 71 7.23 -20.98 9.60
CA GLU A 71 7.11 -22.10 10.51
C GLU A 71 5.88 -21.96 11.42
N ARG A 72 5.62 -20.76 11.91
CA ARG A 72 4.41 -20.46 12.70
C ARG A 72 3.14 -20.63 11.87
N PHE A 73 3.14 -20.16 10.62
CA PHE A 73 2.01 -20.35 9.71
C PHE A 73 1.74 -21.84 9.43
N LEU A 74 2.79 -22.60 9.12
CA LEU A 74 2.68 -24.05 8.89
C LEU A 74 2.20 -24.78 10.15
N THR A 75 2.64 -24.36 11.33
CA THR A 75 2.18 -24.90 12.61
C THR A 75 0.68 -24.64 12.80
N ALA A 76 0.22 -23.39 12.58
CA ALA A 76 -1.20 -23.05 12.66
C ALA A 76 -2.04 -23.86 11.64
N THR A 77 -1.52 -24.02 10.42
CA THR A 77 -2.18 -24.79 9.35
C THR A 77 -2.34 -26.27 9.73
N ARG A 78 -1.35 -26.86 10.41
CA ARG A 78 -1.41 -28.24 10.91
C ARG A 78 -2.40 -28.40 12.07
N GLN A 79 -2.65 -27.37 12.84
CA GLN A 79 -3.62 -27.36 13.93
C GLN A 79 -5.06 -27.25 13.44
N GLY A 80 -5.29 -26.72 12.24
CA GLY A 80 -6.59 -26.69 11.59
C GLY A 80 -6.99 -25.36 10.99
N PRO A 81 -8.16 -25.29 10.32
CA PRO A 81 -8.60 -24.09 9.60
C PRO A 81 -8.79 -22.88 10.52
N LEU A 82 -9.32 -23.06 11.72
CA LEU A 82 -9.56 -21.97 12.67
C LEU A 82 -8.25 -21.33 13.15
N ASP A 83 -7.23 -22.15 13.45
CA ASP A 83 -5.94 -21.64 13.90
C ASP A 83 -5.20 -20.97 12.76
N THR A 84 -5.35 -21.46 11.52
CA THR A 84 -4.85 -20.80 10.32
C THR A 84 -5.46 -19.40 10.14
N ILE A 85 -6.79 -19.29 10.26
CA ILE A 85 -7.49 -18.00 10.12
C ILE A 85 -7.10 -17.05 11.26
N ARG A 86 -7.02 -17.51 12.49
CA ARG A 86 -6.55 -16.70 13.64
C ARG A 86 -5.15 -16.16 13.42
N TYR A 87 -4.23 -17.02 13.01
CA TYR A 87 -2.86 -16.62 12.72
C TYR A 87 -2.81 -15.54 11.63
N GLN A 88 -3.51 -15.74 10.51
CA GLN A 88 -3.57 -14.78 9.43
C GLN A 88 -4.20 -13.45 9.85
N ALA A 89 -5.28 -13.47 10.62
CA ALA A 89 -5.93 -12.27 11.12
C ALA A 89 -5.00 -11.47 12.04
N MET A 90 -4.28 -12.15 12.96
CA MET A 90 -3.31 -11.49 13.83
C MET A 90 -2.15 -10.86 13.04
N GLN A 91 -1.60 -11.56 12.05
CA GLN A 91 -0.54 -11.00 11.23
C GLN A 91 -1.01 -9.77 10.43
N ARG A 92 -2.22 -9.83 9.86
CA ARG A 92 -2.80 -8.68 9.17
C ARG A 92 -3.00 -7.48 10.08
N GLN A 93 -3.45 -7.66 11.32
CA GLN A 93 -3.59 -6.56 12.27
C GLN A 93 -2.26 -5.88 12.57
N ILE A 94 -1.18 -6.66 12.72
CA ILE A 94 0.17 -6.12 12.92
C ILE A 94 0.63 -5.30 11.71
N ASP A 95 0.39 -5.81 10.50
CA ASP A 95 0.81 -5.12 9.27
C ASP A 95 -0.03 -3.87 8.99
N LEU A 96 -1.35 -3.93 9.24
CA LEU A 96 -2.29 -2.84 8.93
C LEU A 96 -2.13 -1.61 9.83
N LEU A 97 -1.69 -1.82 11.07
CA LEU A 97 -1.53 -0.79 12.10
C LEU A 97 -0.08 -0.62 12.54
N TRP A 98 0.86 -1.02 11.69
CA TRP A 98 2.28 -0.89 12.01
C TRP A 98 2.69 0.57 12.19
N GLU A 99 3.23 0.88 13.37
CA GLU A 99 3.76 2.20 13.73
C GLU A 99 2.96 3.38 13.13
N PRO A 100 1.65 3.51 13.44
CA PRO A 100 0.77 4.44 12.73
C PRO A 100 1.23 5.90 12.82
N GLU A 101 1.81 6.32 13.94
CA GLU A 101 2.36 7.68 14.11
C GLU A 101 3.52 7.91 13.13
N ARG A 102 4.44 6.95 13.01
CA ARG A 102 5.56 7.03 12.09
C ARG A 102 5.10 7.07 10.62
N VAL A 103 4.07 6.30 10.29
CA VAL A 103 3.48 6.33 8.95
C VAL A 103 2.85 7.70 8.66
N VAL A 104 2.12 8.27 9.63
CA VAL A 104 1.55 9.62 9.54
C VAL A 104 2.65 10.66 9.33
N ASP A 105 3.71 10.63 10.12
CA ASP A 105 4.83 11.57 10.01
C ASP A 105 5.52 11.48 8.65
N SER A 106 5.79 10.25 8.19
CA SER A 106 6.44 9.99 6.91
C SER A 106 5.59 10.49 5.72
N ILE A 107 4.28 10.22 5.73
CA ILE A 107 3.37 10.68 4.68
C ILE A 107 3.18 12.19 4.75
N THR A 108 3.12 12.77 5.95
CA THR A 108 3.02 14.23 6.13
C THR A 108 4.23 14.94 5.54
N SER A 109 5.43 14.43 5.84
CA SER A 109 6.67 14.98 5.27
C SER A 109 6.66 14.89 3.74
N LEU A 110 6.35 13.70 3.21
CA LEU A 110 6.28 13.46 1.78
C LEU A 110 5.24 14.36 1.07
N TYR A 111 4.07 14.52 1.68
CA TYR A 111 2.99 15.36 1.16
C TYR A 111 3.41 16.84 1.10
N ARG A 112 4.08 17.34 2.15
CA ARG A 112 4.60 18.71 2.19
C ARG A 112 5.73 18.95 1.20
N ASP A 113 6.64 17.97 1.06
CA ASP A 113 7.78 18.09 0.14
C ASP A 113 7.37 18.08 -1.33
N LEU A 114 6.34 17.32 -1.67
CA LEU A 114 5.91 17.13 -3.05
C LEU A 114 4.79 18.08 -3.48
N GLU A 115 4.00 18.58 -2.53
CA GLU A 115 2.79 19.36 -2.78
C GLU A 115 1.95 18.77 -3.93
N PRO A 116 1.53 17.49 -3.82
CA PRO A 116 0.88 16.81 -4.93
C PRO A 116 -0.50 17.41 -5.20
N ASP A 117 -0.85 17.53 -6.48
CA ASP A 117 -2.20 17.95 -6.89
C ASP A 117 -3.23 16.85 -6.64
N GLU A 118 -2.81 15.59 -6.74
CA GLU A 118 -3.64 14.42 -6.49
C GLU A 118 -2.85 13.32 -5.80
N VAL A 119 -3.54 12.55 -4.95
CA VAL A 119 -2.97 11.38 -4.26
C VAL A 119 -3.81 10.15 -4.57
N LEU A 120 -3.15 9.06 -4.96
CA LEU A 120 -3.76 7.76 -5.20
C LEU A 120 -3.18 6.75 -4.19
N VAL A 121 -4.04 6.12 -3.40
CA VAL A 121 -3.67 5.18 -2.33
C VAL A 121 -4.22 3.79 -2.64
N ASP A 122 -3.45 2.75 -2.34
CA ASP A 122 -3.96 1.38 -2.36
C ASP A 122 -4.98 1.17 -1.23
N HIS A 123 -6.09 0.48 -1.54
CA HIS A 123 -7.22 0.31 -0.60
C HIS A 123 -6.87 -0.49 0.66
N VAL A 124 -5.87 -1.37 0.60
CA VAL A 124 -5.43 -2.14 1.79
C VAL A 124 -4.37 -1.42 2.61
N SER A 125 -3.93 -0.25 2.17
CA SER A 125 -2.97 0.56 2.91
C SER A 125 -3.66 1.42 3.96
N PHE A 126 -4.15 0.79 5.03
CA PHE A 126 -4.90 1.48 6.07
C PHE A 126 -4.09 2.58 6.76
N GLY A 127 -2.81 2.34 7.04
CA GLY A 127 -1.92 3.36 7.60
C GLY A 127 -1.84 4.61 6.73
N SER A 128 -1.76 4.44 5.40
CA SER A 128 -1.76 5.58 4.47
C SER A 128 -3.10 6.31 4.43
N THR A 129 -4.21 5.56 4.45
CA THR A 129 -5.55 6.15 4.51
C THR A 129 -5.75 6.97 5.78
N LEU A 130 -5.36 6.42 6.93
CA LEU A 130 -5.40 7.14 8.22
C LEU A 130 -4.52 8.39 8.20
N ALA A 131 -3.32 8.30 7.63
CA ALA A 131 -2.42 9.44 7.51
C ALA A 131 -3.03 10.56 6.66
N MET A 132 -3.62 10.21 5.51
CA MET A 132 -4.29 11.19 4.64
C MET A 132 -5.46 11.88 5.34
N TYR A 133 -6.25 11.15 6.13
CA TYR A 133 -7.29 11.75 6.98
C TYR A 133 -6.70 12.65 8.07
N ALA A 134 -5.63 12.23 8.73
CA ALA A 134 -5.00 13.01 9.80
C ALA A 134 -4.45 14.36 9.30
N ILE A 135 -3.92 14.41 8.09
CA ILE A 135 -3.40 15.67 7.50
C ILE A 135 -4.49 16.49 6.77
N GLY A 136 -5.71 15.99 6.69
CA GLY A 136 -6.80 16.65 5.95
C GLY A 136 -6.58 16.67 4.42
N GLY A 137 -5.73 15.79 3.90
CA GLY A 137 -5.42 15.69 2.48
C GLY A 137 -6.54 15.00 1.68
N SER A 138 -6.83 15.51 0.50
CA SER A 138 -7.72 14.82 -0.44
C SER A 138 -6.99 13.69 -1.14
N PHE A 139 -7.63 12.52 -1.28
CA PHE A 139 -7.06 11.37 -1.95
C PHE A 139 -8.11 10.48 -2.59
N MET A 140 -7.68 9.69 -3.57
CA MET A 140 -8.45 8.62 -4.20
C MET A 140 -7.92 7.28 -3.73
N THR A 141 -8.80 6.30 -3.63
CA THR A 141 -8.43 4.92 -3.28
C THR A 141 -8.63 4.01 -4.47
N LEU A 142 -7.60 3.27 -4.86
CA LEU A 142 -7.73 2.22 -5.88
C LEU A 142 -8.11 0.90 -5.22
N VAL A 143 -9.25 0.34 -5.64
CA VAL A 143 -9.73 -0.99 -5.24
C VAL A 143 -9.56 -1.94 -6.44
N PRO A 144 -8.47 -2.70 -6.53
CA PRO A 144 -8.19 -3.56 -7.69
C PRO A 144 -8.96 -4.89 -7.66
N GLY A 145 -10.04 -4.96 -6.88
CA GLY A 145 -10.84 -6.15 -6.71
C GLY A 145 -11.99 -6.28 -7.70
N HIS A 146 -12.80 -7.33 -7.51
CA HIS A 146 -14.02 -7.54 -8.27
C HIS A 146 -15.05 -6.43 -7.96
N PRO A 147 -15.87 -5.97 -8.94
CA PRO A 147 -16.87 -4.92 -8.71
C PRO A 147 -17.86 -5.19 -7.56
N SER A 148 -18.05 -6.45 -7.16
CA SER A 148 -18.87 -6.81 -5.99
C SER A 148 -18.30 -6.32 -4.64
N GLN A 149 -17.06 -5.86 -4.61
CA GLN A 149 -16.43 -5.25 -3.43
C GLN A 149 -16.78 -3.75 -3.29
N LEU A 150 -17.35 -3.18 -4.33
CA LEU A 150 -17.78 -1.79 -4.32
C LEU A 150 -19.16 -1.68 -3.66
N PRO A 151 -19.43 -0.62 -2.87
CA PRO A 151 -20.75 -0.39 -2.31
C PRO A 151 -21.77 -0.19 -3.43
N VAL A 152 -22.92 -0.82 -3.28
CA VAL A 152 -24.02 -0.74 -4.23
C VAL A 152 -25.07 0.23 -3.70
N GLY A 153 -25.37 1.30 -4.47
CA GLY A 153 -26.42 2.25 -4.14
C GLY A 153 -25.94 3.43 -3.30
N LYS A 154 -26.77 3.87 -2.33
CA LYS A 154 -26.51 5.06 -1.49
C LYS A 154 -25.75 4.75 -0.21
N GLU A 155 -25.23 3.56 -0.05
CA GLU A 155 -24.43 3.17 1.10
C GLU A 155 -23.14 3.99 1.10
N ARG A 156 -22.98 4.81 2.13
CA ARG A 156 -21.75 5.54 2.43
C ARG A 156 -21.10 4.86 3.63
N TYR A 157 -19.86 4.50 3.49
CA TYR A 157 -19.03 4.04 4.60
C TYR A 157 -18.58 5.25 5.44
#